data_62b531a44954d1537a4ac012bbc5853a
#
_entry.id   62b531a44954d1537a4ac012bbc5853a
#
_cell.length_a   1.000
_cell.length_b   1.000
_cell.length_c   1.000
_cell.angle_alpha   90.00
_cell.angle_beta   90.00
_cell.angle_gamma   90.00
#
_symmetry.space_group_name_H-M   'P 1'
#
loop_
_entity.id
_entity.type
_entity.pdbx_description
1 polymer ?
#
loop_
_entity_poly.entity_id
_entity_poly.type
_entity_poly.pdbx_seq_one_letter_code
_entity_poly.pdbx_strand_id
1 'polypeptide(L)'
;MCFSATRSSRWPPSEAAAPEREDAEDTDADGDSGAVADADADADSEADLAVAEFSPPSDSEHRAFDLRGRILRDNIYGTIEEDVWRRDFAANGLYYNIEDFSIWDFVDGVSDIKARRLKLIGDPETRYREDPVRMLRAVRFAAKLDFSIEPNTEQPIKRLAYLLDGVPPARLFDEVLKLFLSGFGLKAYRLLQQYGLFEHLFPQSAAAFALPPYAYAAEMLERGLANTDERIAADKPVTPTFLFAVLLWSAVLRELNERQAGPAPDLALLMQVCDTVLRTQQSRVAIPRRFAIPMRELLMLQPRFNRRSGVKALSILQHPRFRAAYDFLLLRAQVGVADPELAKWWTDIQVLPQEERVALVQARPAEPAAEGTAAPGRRRRRRRRGGAARS
;
A
#
# COMPACT_ATOMS: atom_id res chain seq x y z
N MET A 1 -49.25 0.71 -7.28
CA MET A 1 -48.86 1.80 -8.20
C MET A 1 -47.80 1.21 -9.09
N CYS A 2 -48.09 1.08 -10.41
CA CYS A 2 -47.20 0.43 -11.36
C CYS A 2 -45.99 1.30 -11.65
N PHE A 3 -44.78 0.82 -11.34
CA PHE A 3 -43.57 1.41 -11.88
C PHE A 3 -43.34 0.86 -13.29
N SER A 4 -43.43 1.75 -14.24
CA SER A 4 -43.17 1.51 -15.65
C SER A 4 -41.68 1.31 -15.88
N ALA A 5 -41.28 0.16 -16.38
CA ALA A 5 -39.93 -0.11 -16.85
C ALA A 5 -39.59 0.83 -18.02
N THR A 6 -38.59 1.66 -17.86
CA THR A 6 -38.19 2.60 -18.90
C THR A 6 -36.78 2.36 -19.39
N ARG A 7 -36.72 1.90 -20.65
CA ARG A 7 -35.73 2.15 -21.69
C ARG A 7 -34.41 1.38 -21.66
N SER A 8 -34.37 0.36 -22.53
CA SER A 8 -33.14 -0.08 -23.18
C SER A 8 -32.62 1.02 -24.13
N SER A 9 -31.47 1.60 -23.83
CA SER A 9 -30.77 2.49 -24.76
C SER A 9 -29.82 1.69 -25.64
N ARG A 10 -30.16 1.55 -26.91
CA ARG A 10 -29.38 0.85 -27.95
C ARG A 10 -28.29 1.79 -28.49
N TRP A 11 -27.03 1.35 -28.49
CA TRP A 11 -25.93 2.02 -29.18
C TRP A 11 -25.60 1.28 -30.48
N PRO A 12 -25.24 1.97 -31.58
CA PRO A 12 -24.78 1.32 -32.79
C PRO A 12 -23.35 0.79 -32.65
N PRO A 13 -22.98 -0.30 -33.35
CA PRO A 13 -21.63 -0.85 -33.29
C PRO A 13 -20.61 0.08 -33.96
N SER A 14 -19.48 0.28 -33.31
CA SER A 14 -18.30 0.96 -33.86
C SER A 14 -17.43 -0.09 -34.58
N GLU A 15 -17.23 0.10 -35.89
CA GLU A 15 -16.25 -0.64 -36.67
C GLU A 15 -14.84 -0.22 -36.23
N ALA A 16 -14.08 -1.15 -35.62
CA ALA A 16 -12.65 -1.03 -35.46
C ALA A 16 -11.99 -2.35 -35.90
N ALA A 17 -11.18 -2.27 -36.96
CA ALA A 17 -10.42 -3.35 -37.52
C ALA A 17 -9.37 -3.89 -36.54
N ALA A 18 -9.23 -5.21 -36.49
CA ALA A 18 -8.20 -5.90 -35.73
C ALA A 18 -6.86 -5.90 -36.53
N PRO A 19 -5.69 -5.75 -35.88
CA PRO A 19 -4.42 -6.05 -36.52
C PRO A 19 -4.05 -7.54 -36.37
N GLU A 20 -3.46 -8.06 -37.45
CA GLU A 20 -2.97 -9.42 -37.63
C GLU A 20 -1.80 -9.72 -36.65
N ARG A 21 -1.76 -10.98 -36.19
CA ARG A 21 -0.66 -11.53 -35.36
C ARG A 21 0.41 -12.09 -36.28
N GLU A 22 1.65 -11.65 -36.09
CA GLU A 22 2.84 -12.37 -36.54
C GLU A 22 3.42 -13.21 -35.39
N ASP A 23 3.68 -14.48 -35.70
CA ASP A 23 4.30 -15.48 -34.81
C ASP A 23 5.80 -15.19 -34.65
N ALA A 24 6.31 -15.25 -33.41
CA ALA A 24 7.73 -15.36 -33.13
C ALA A 24 7.99 -16.23 -31.89
N GLU A 25 8.93 -17.13 -32.08
CA GLU A 25 9.30 -18.31 -31.33
C GLU A 25 9.88 -18.05 -29.91
N ASP A 26 9.75 -19.11 -29.09
CA ASP A 26 10.26 -19.32 -27.73
C ASP A 26 11.77 -19.01 -27.54
N THR A 27 12.09 -18.38 -26.39
CA THR A 27 13.30 -18.70 -25.61
C THR A 27 13.06 -18.51 -24.12
N ASP A 28 13.25 -19.59 -23.38
CA ASP A 28 13.20 -19.68 -21.90
C ASP A 28 14.23 -18.76 -21.24
N ALA A 29 13.79 -18.02 -20.21
CA ALA A 29 14.67 -17.53 -19.15
C ALA A 29 13.86 -17.31 -17.86
N ASP A 30 14.14 -18.11 -16.85
CA ASP A 30 13.66 -18.02 -15.47
C ASP A 30 13.85 -16.64 -14.86
N GLY A 31 12.74 -16.03 -14.42
CA GLY A 31 12.75 -14.78 -13.68
C GLY A 31 11.49 -14.70 -12.83
N ASP A 32 11.61 -15.11 -11.57
CA ASP A 32 10.59 -14.96 -10.52
C ASP A 32 10.21 -13.48 -10.34
N SER A 33 9.20 -13.03 -11.08
CA SER A 33 8.55 -11.74 -10.93
C SER A 33 7.13 -11.97 -10.43
N GLY A 34 6.95 -11.92 -9.08
CA GLY A 34 5.64 -11.89 -8.45
C GLY A 34 4.85 -10.67 -8.88
N ALA A 35 4.23 -10.74 -10.04
CA ALA A 35 3.20 -9.81 -10.45
C ALA A 35 1.98 -10.03 -9.55
N VAL A 36 1.57 -8.98 -8.84
CA VAL A 36 0.26 -8.95 -8.18
C VAL A 36 -0.77 -8.78 -9.30
N ALA A 37 -1.24 -9.91 -9.83
CA ALA A 37 -2.36 -9.90 -10.76
C ALA A 37 -3.61 -9.43 -10.02
N ASP A 38 -4.36 -8.55 -10.65
CA ASP A 38 -5.73 -8.21 -10.26
C ASP A 38 -6.58 -9.48 -10.35
N ALA A 39 -6.77 -10.16 -9.22
CA ALA A 39 -7.71 -11.26 -9.10
C ALA A 39 -9.00 -10.74 -8.48
N ASP A 40 -9.79 -9.99 -9.24
CA ASP A 40 -11.23 -10.02 -9.16
C ASP A 40 -11.68 -11.20 -10.04
N ALA A 41 -11.35 -12.43 -9.63
CA ALA A 41 -11.88 -13.66 -10.21
C ALA A 41 -12.75 -14.30 -9.13
N ASP A 42 -14.05 -14.18 -9.32
CA ASP A 42 -15.03 -15.09 -8.74
C ASP A 42 -14.65 -16.50 -9.24
N ALA A 43 -14.28 -17.37 -8.31
CA ALA A 43 -13.98 -18.77 -8.60
C ALA A 43 -15.30 -19.51 -8.74
N ASP A 44 -15.78 -19.68 -9.97
CA ASP A 44 -16.78 -20.70 -10.33
C ASP A 44 -16.10 -22.07 -10.29
N SER A 45 -16.37 -22.83 -9.24
CA SER A 45 -16.11 -24.28 -9.25
C SER A 45 -17.38 -24.98 -9.68
N GLU A 46 -17.39 -25.51 -10.91
CA GLU A 46 -18.38 -26.46 -11.37
C GLU A 46 -18.26 -27.76 -10.55
N ALA A 47 -19.35 -28.15 -9.90
CA ALA A 47 -19.57 -29.49 -9.39
C ALA A 47 -21.04 -29.86 -9.53
N ASP A 48 -21.24 -30.82 -10.37
CA ASP A 48 -22.33 -31.79 -10.60
C ASP A 48 -23.74 -31.56 -10.09
N LEU A 49 -24.65 -31.72 -11.05
CA LEU A 49 -26.10 -31.70 -11.03
C LEU A 49 -26.72 -32.79 -10.13
N ALA A 50 -27.48 -32.36 -9.13
CA ALA A 50 -28.59 -33.12 -8.61
C ALA A 50 -29.82 -32.19 -8.56
N VAL A 51 -30.82 -32.48 -9.38
CA VAL A 51 -32.10 -31.77 -9.44
C VAL A 51 -32.90 -32.11 -8.18
N ALA A 52 -32.99 -31.17 -7.24
CA ALA A 52 -33.95 -31.20 -6.15
C ALA A 52 -34.89 -30.00 -6.30
N GLU A 53 -36.20 -30.25 -6.24
CA GLU A 53 -37.26 -29.23 -6.29
C GLU A 53 -37.05 -28.22 -5.15
N PHE A 54 -36.83 -26.95 -5.52
CA PHE A 54 -36.52 -25.86 -4.62
C PHE A 54 -37.74 -24.95 -4.43
N SER A 55 -38.24 -24.89 -3.20
CA SER A 55 -39.16 -23.83 -2.76
C SER A 55 -38.36 -22.64 -2.27
N PRO A 56 -38.65 -21.39 -2.69
CA PRO A 56 -37.82 -20.23 -2.30
C PRO A 56 -38.00 -19.91 -0.81
N PRO A 57 -36.90 -19.75 -0.06
CA PRO A 57 -36.95 -19.31 1.32
C PRO A 57 -37.20 -17.78 1.40
N SER A 58 -37.86 -17.35 2.50
CA SER A 58 -38.14 -15.95 2.78
C SER A 58 -36.88 -15.12 3.01
N ASP A 59 -36.84 -13.89 2.49
CA ASP A 59 -35.71 -12.97 2.36
C ASP A 59 -34.90 -12.62 3.63
N SER A 60 -35.30 -13.05 4.82
CA SER A 60 -34.67 -12.67 6.08
C SER A 60 -33.64 -13.65 6.63
N GLU A 61 -33.53 -14.87 6.09
CA GLU A 61 -32.73 -15.94 6.71
C GLU A 61 -31.27 -16.04 6.23
N HIS A 62 -30.85 -15.28 5.23
CA HIS A 62 -29.57 -15.53 4.55
C HIS A 62 -28.50 -14.44 4.77
N ARG A 63 -28.85 -13.28 5.33
CA ARG A 63 -27.88 -12.25 5.73
C ARG A 63 -27.55 -12.36 7.21
N ALA A 64 -26.32 -12.74 7.53
CA ALA A 64 -25.82 -12.67 8.89
C ALA A 64 -25.24 -11.27 9.17
N PHE A 65 -25.76 -10.60 10.18
CA PHE A 65 -25.25 -9.31 10.67
C PHE A 65 -24.57 -9.48 12.03
N ASP A 66 -23.56 -8.67 12.34
CA ASP A 66 -23.02 -8.55 13.67
C ASP A 66 -23.94 -7.65 14.54
N LEU A 67 -23.64 -7.55 15.84
CA LEU A 67 -24.36 -6.71 16.81
C LEU A 67 -24.35 -5.20 16.48
N ARG A 68 -23.57 -4.78 15.48
CA ARG A 68 -23.44 -3.41 14.99
C ARG A 68 -24.08 -3.21 13.61
N GLY A 69 -24.80 -4.22 13.09
CA GLY A 69 -25.48 -4.15 11.80
C GLY A 69 -24.56 -4.35 10.58
N ARG A 70 -23.38 -4.95 10.75
CA ARG A 70 -22.46 -5.23 9.64
C ARG A 70 -22.78 -6.59 9.03
N ILE A 71 -22.69 -6.67 7.69
CA ILE A 71 -22.91 -7.92 6.94
C ILE A 71 -21.72 -8.86 7.20
N LEU A 72 -22.01 -10.07 7.74
CA LEU A 72 -21.03 -11.13 7.97
C LEU A 72 -20.99 -12.14 6.81
N ARG A 73 -22.09 -12.34 6.09
CA ARG A 73 -22.22 -13.20 4.90
C ARG A 73 -23.24 -12.63 3.94
N ASP A 74 -22.92 -12.60 2.65
CA ASP A 74 -23.79 -12.12 1.56
C ASP A 74 -23.76 -13.06 0.34
N ASN A 75 -23.67 -14.38 0.55
CA ASN A 75 -23.72 -15.37 -0.52
C ASN A 75 -25.16 -15.83 -0.76
N ILE A 76 -25.92 -15.04 -1.52
CA ILE A 76 -27.27 -15.41 -1.95
C ILE A 76 -27.33 -15.27 -3.47
N TYR A 77 -27.65 -16.37 -4.15
CA TYR A 77 -28.00 -16.32 -5.56
C TYR A 77 -29.38 -15.70 -5.69
N GLY A 78 -29.51 -14.64 -6.47
CA GLY A 78 -30.71 -13.89 -6.69
C GLY A 78 -30.90 -13.51 -8.15
N THR A 79 -31.90 -12.69 -8.43
CA THR A 79 -32.07 -12.07 -9.74
C THR A 79 -30.96 -11.08 -10.04
N ILE A 80 -30.74 -10.76 -11.33
CA ILE A 80 -29.78 -9.72 -11.75
C ILE A 80 -30.06 -8.39 -11.05
N GLU A 81 -31.33 -8.04 -10.87
CA GLU A 81 -31.72 -6.81 -10.18
C GLU A 81 -31.31 -6.82 -8.71
N GLU A 82 -31.50 -7.95 -8.01
CA GLU A 82 -31.06 -8.11 -6.62
C GLU A 82 -29.53 -8.03 -6.50
N ASP A 83 -28.77 -8.58 -7.44
CA ASP A 83 -27.32 -8.46 -7.46
C ASP A 83 -26.87 -7.00 -7.65
N VAL A 84 -27.52 -6.24 -8.53
CA VAL A 84 -27.27 -4.81 -8.69
C VAL A 84 -27.40 -4.06 -7.36
N TRP A 85 -28.46 -4.32 -6.60
CA TRP A 85 -28.71 -3.65 -5.31
C TRP A 85 -27.69 -4.03 -4.21
N ARG A 86 -26.97 -5.15 -4.37
CA ARG A 86 -25.87 -5.53 -3.45
C ARG A 86 -24.56 -4.84 -3.78
N ARG A 87 -24.36 -4.42 -5.03
CA ARG A 87 -23.13 -3.72 -5.47
C ARG A 87 -22.97 -2.39 -4.78
N ASP A 88 -21.74 -1.85 -4.85
CA ASP A 88 -21.41 -0.60 -4.15
C ASP A 88 -21.87 0.62 -4.93
N PHE A 89 -21.49 0.73 -6.21
CA PHE A 89 -21.64 1.97 -6.98
C PHE A 89 -22.45 1.72 -8.26
N ALA A 90 -23.24 2.72 -8.66
CA ALA A 90 -24.07 2.65 -9.88
C ALA A 90 -23.23 2.36 -11.13
N ALA A 91 -22.01 2.90 -11.20
CA ALA A 91 -21.08 2.61 -12.31
C ALA A 91 -20.69 1.11 -12.41
N ASN A 92 -20.78 0.37 -11.31
CA ASN A 92 -20.51 -1.09 -11.28
C ASN A 92 -21.80 -1.92 -11.41
N GLY A 93 -22.97 -1.28 -11.46
CA GLY A 93 -24.28 -1.92 -11.52
C GLY A 93 -24.78 -2.23 -12.94
N LEU A 94 -23.91 -2.18 -13.93
CA LEU A 94 -24.25 -2.41 -15.34
C LEU A 94 -24.02 -3.85 -15.72
N TYR A 95 -24.92 -4.41 -16.54
CA TYR A 95 -24.79 -5.72 -17.14
C TYR A 95 -24.79 -5.62 -18.65
N TYR A 96 -23.92 -6.40 -19.28
CA TYR A 96 -23.84 -6.49 -20.73
C TYR A 96 -24.44 -7.81 -21.20
N ASN A 97 -25.48 -7.75 -22.04
CA ASN A 97 -26.08 -8.93 -22.64
C ASN A 97 -25.37 -9.25 -23.95
N ILE A 98 -24.78 -10.44 -24.04
CA ILE A 98 -24.03 -10.91 -25.21
C ILE A 98 -24.93 -11.32 -26.39
N GLU A 99 -26.23 -11.60 -26.14
CA GLU A 99 -27.15 -12.06 -27.20
C GLU A 99 -27.57 -10.88 -28.11
N ASP A 100 -27.87 -9.73 -27.53
CA ASP A 100 -28.39 -8.58 -28.28
C ASP A 100 -27.49 -7.33 -28.13
N PHE A 101 -26.32 -7.47 -27.47
CA PHE A 101 -25.36 -6.42 -27.21
C PHE A 101 -25.94 -5.23 -26.41
N SER A 102 -27.02 -5.45 -25.67
CA SER A 102 -27.64 -4.42 -24.84
C SER A 102 -26.92 -4.24 -23.49
N ILE A 103 -27.06 -3.05 -22.91
CA ILE A 103 -26.64 -2.77 -21.54
C ILE A 103 -27.90 -2.64 -20.68
N TRP A 104 -27.95 -3.45 -19.61
CA TRP A 104 -29.00 -3.38 -18.62
C TRP A 104 -28.54 -2.48 -17.46
N ASP A 105 -29.32 -1.45 -17.19
CA ASP A 105 -29.05 -0.44 -16.20
C ASP A 105 -30.27 -0.24 -15.29
N PHE A 106 -30.17 -0.69 -14.06
CA PHE A 106 -31.24 -0.66 -13.06
C PHE A 106 -31.12 0.53 -12.09
N VAL A 107 -29.98 1.28 -12.14
CA VAL A 107 -29.61 2.28 -11.12
C VAL A 107 -29.09 3.60 -11.71
N ASP A 108 -29.33 3.84 -13.00
CA ASP A 108 -28.88 4.99 -13.77
C ASP A 108 -27.34 5.13 -13.88
N GLY A 109 -26.61 4.00 -13.81
CA GLY A 109 -25.16 3.94 -13.88
C GLY A 109 -24.57 4.53 -15.15
N VAL A 110 -25.23 4.35 -16.32
CA VAL A 110 -24.80 4.93 -17.59
C VAL A 110 -24.83 6.47 -17.55
N SER A 111 -25.86 7.05 -16.91
CA SER A 111 -25.95 8.51 -16.72
C SER A 111 -24.83 9.03 -15.81
N ASP A 112 -24.56 8.32 -14.73
CA ASP A 112 -23.51 8.68 -13.77
C ASP A 112 -22.09 8.56 -14.39
N ILE A 113 -21.84 7.54 -15.22
CA ILE A 113 -20.58 7.39 -15.96
C ILE A 113 -20.40 8.54 -16.96
N LYS A 114 -21.45 8.90 -17.74
CA LYS A 114 -21.38 10.02 -18.66
C LYS A 114 -21.11 11.36 -17.96
N ALA A 115 -21.69 11.53 -16.75
CA ALA A 115 -21.46 12.70 -15.91
C ALA A 115 -20.13 12.64 -15.13
N ARG A 116 -19.33 11.57 -15.26
CA ARG A 116 -18.11 11.31 -14.47
C ARG A 116 -18.38 11.43 -12.97
N ARG A 117 -19.45 10.82 -12.52
CA ARG A 117 -19.95 10.89 -11.15
C ARG A 117 -20.00 9.50 -10.53
N LEU A 118 -19.48 9.36 -9.33
CA LEU A 118 -19.50 8.13 -8.54
C LEU A 118 -20.64 8.21 -7.51
N LYS A 119 -21.69 7.43 -7.71
CA LYS A 119 -22.87 7.38 -6.86
C LYS A 119 -22.97 5.99 -6.20
N LEU A 120 -23.16 5.97 -4.88
CA LEU A 120 -23.41 4.74 -4.13
C LEU A 120 -24.85 4.26 -4.37
N ILE A 121 -25.05 2.95 -4.51
CA ILE A 121 -26.35 2.34 -4.67
C ILE A 121 -27.04 2.24 -3.29
N GLY A 122 -28.28 2.72 -3.17
CA GLY A 122 -29.04 2.75 -1.93
C GLY A 122 -28.76 4.00 -1.09
N ASP A 123 -29.15 3.95 0.20
CA ASP A 123 -28.92 5.06 1.14
C ASP A 123 -27.46 5.07 1.61
N PRO A 124 -26.67 6.12 1.32
CA PRO A 124 -25.25 6.14 1.60
C PRO A 124 -24.90 5.97 3.09
N GLU A 125 -25.69 6.54 4.00
CA GLU A 125 -25.41 6.39 5.42
C GLU A 125 -25.57 4.94 5.89
N THR A 126 -26.65 4.29 5.51
CA THR A 126 -26.92 2.88 5.80
C THR A 126 -25.82 2.00 5.19
N ARG A 127 -25.48 2.22 3.93
CA ARG A 127 -24.49 1.43 3.22
C ARG A 127 -23.08 1.55 3.81
N TYR A 128 -22.68 2.73 4.29
CA TYR A 128 -21.38 2.91 4.97
C TYR A 128 -21.37 2.30 6.37
N ARG A 129 -22.51 2.23 7.06
CA ARG A 129 -22.62 1.53 8.35
C ARG A 129 -22.58 0.01 8.18
N GLU A 130 -23.20 -0.52 7.14
CA GLU A 130 -23.14 -1.93 6.79
C GLU A 130 -21.69 -2.37 6.49
N ASP A 131 -20.97 -1.59 5.66
CA ASP A 131 -19.59 -1.85 5.29
C ASP A 131 -18.78 -0.54 5.16
N PRO A 132 -18.03 -0.17 6.22
CA PRO A 132 -17.22 1.05 6.22
C PRO A 132 -16.13 1.09 5.15
N VAL A 133 -15.69 -0.08 4.64
CA VAL A 133 -14.68 -0.16 3.56
C VAL A 133 -15.19 0.48 2.26
N ARG A 134 -16.51 0.60 2.08
CA ARG A 134 -17.10 1.32 0.94
C ARG A 134 -16.65 2.78 0.86
N MET A 135 -16.32 3.43 1.98
CA MET A 135 -15.72 4.78 1.99
C MET A 135 -14.34 4.79 1.32
N LEU A 136 -13.50 3.78 1.60
CA LEU A 136 -12.20 3.61 0.95
C LEU A 136 -12.35 3.27 -0.52
N ARG A 137 -13.32 2.41 -0.86
CA ARG A 137 -13.65 2.07 -2.25
C ARG A 137 -14.16 3.29 -3.03
N ALA A 138 -14.97 4.18 -2.41
CA ALA A 138 -15.39 5.44 -3.01
C ALA A 138 -14.18 6.31 -3.38
N VAL A 139 -13.24 6.49 -2.47
CA VAL A 139 -11.99 7.21 -2.72
C VAL A 139 -11.17 6.56 -3.84
N ARG A 140 -11.02 5.24 -3.80
CA ARG A 140 -10.27 4.48 -4.81
C ARG A 140 -10.86 4.64 -6.21
N PHE A 141 -12.17 4.45 -6.37
CA PHE A 141 -12.83 4.58 -7.66
C PHE A 141 -12.85 6.03 -8.15
N ALA A 142 -13.07 7.01 -7.28
CA ALA A 142 -12.99 8.43 -7.63
C ALA A 142 -11.59 8.81 -8.13
N ALA A 143 -10.54 8.28 -7.48
CA ALA A 143 -9.16 8.49 -7.92
C ALA A 143 -8.87 7.80 -9.26
N LYS A 144 -9.25 6.50 -9.40
CA LYS A 144 -8.96 5.66 -10.57
C LYS A 144 -9.70 6.13 -11.83
N LEU A 145 -10.97 6.48 -11.70
CA LEU A 145 -11.83 6.86 -12.83
C LEU A 145 -11.81 8.35 -13.14
N ASP A 146 -11.16 9.14 -12.30
CA ASP A 146 -11.21 10.60 -12.33
C ASP A 146 -12.65 11.13 -12.26
N PHE A 147 -13.45 10.53 -11.35
CA PHE A 147 -14.85 10.90 -11.12
C PHE A 147 -14.98 11.74 -9.85
N SER A 148 -15.96 12.67 -9.84
CA SER A 148 -16.42 13.31 -8.61
C SER A 148 -17.33 12.35 -7.82
N ILE A 149 -17.24 12.36 -6.51
CA ILE A 149 -18.20 11.63 -5.68
C ILE A 149 -19.50 12.45 -5.64
N GLU A 150 -20.64 11.77 -5.82
CA GLU A 150 -21.96 12.38 -5.80
C GLU A 150 -22.23 12.99 -4.40
N PRO A 151 -22.83 14.20 -4.28
CA PRO A 151 -22.95 14.91 -3.01
C PRO A 151 -23.59 14.15 -1.86
N ASN A 152 -24.66 13.36 -2.11
CA ASN A 152 -25.28 12.56 -1.06
C ASN A 152 -24.40 11.37 -0.64
N THR A 153 -23.63 10.84 -1.59
CA THR A 153 -22.61 9.78 -1.36
C THR A 153 -21.41 10.33 -0.58
N GLU A 154 -20.99 11.57 -0.87
CA GLU A 154 -19.84 12.23 -0.27
C GLU A 154 -20.09 12.68 1.19
N GLN A 155 -21.26 13.30 1.42
CA GLN A 155 -21.59 13.99 2.67
C GLN A 155 -21.38 13.13 3.94
N PRO A 156 -21.74 11.83 4.00
CA PRO A 156 -21.58 11.04 5.20
C PRO A 156 -20.13 10.60 5.46
N ILE A 157 -19.24 10.59 4.45
CA ILE A 157 -17.90 9.96 4.53
C ILE A 157 -17.13 10.50 5.74
N LYS A 158 -16.93 11.81 5.83
CA LYS A 158 -16.14 12.41 6.90
C LYS A 158 -16.73 12.14 8.29
N ARG A 159 -18.04 12.19 8.41
CA ARG A 159 -18.74 11.96 9.68
C ARG A 159 -18.68 10.50 10.13
N LEU A 160 -18.62 9.55 9.19
CA LEU A 160 -18.61 8.11 9.44
C LEU A 160 -17.22 7.50 9.38
N ALA A 161 -16.17 8.28 9.11
CA ALA A 161 -14.77 7.80 8.98
C ALA A 161 -14.33 6.94 10.18
N TYR A 162 -14.77 7.26 11.41
CA TYR A 162 -14.46 6.50 12.62
C TYR A 162 -14.91 5.02 12.57
N LEU A 163 -15.86 4.67 11.71
CA LEU A 163 -16.30 3.28 11.54
C LEU A 163 -15.20 2.37 10.99
N LEU A 164 -14.18 2.94 10.33
CA LEU A 164 -13.00 2.19 9.90
C LEU A 164 -12.24 1.56 11.07
N ASP A 165 -12.32 2.15 12.27
CA ASP A 165 -11.65 1.62 13.46
C ASP A 165 -12.12 0.22 13.86
N GLY A 166 -13.29 -0.17 13.40
CA GLY A 166 -13.85 -1.48 13.67
C GLY A 166 -13.72 -2.48 12.50
N VAL A 167 -13.07 -2.10 11.39
CA VAL A 167 -12.84 -3.03 10.27
C VAL A 167 -11.65 -3.94 10.57
N PRO A 168 -11.70 -5.25 10.20
CA PRO A 168 -10.55 -6.14 10.36
C PRO A 168 -9.28 -5.60 9.70
N PRO A 169 -8.13 -5.58 10.39
CA PRO A 169 -6.88 -5.00 9.89
C PRO A 169 -6.34 -5.65 8.60
N ALA A 170 -6.61 -6.93 8.38
CA ALA A 170 -6.23 -7.63 7.15
C ALA A 170 -7.00 -7.08 5.94
N ARG A 171 -8.31 -6.82 6.09
CA ARG A 171 -9.14 -6.25 5.04
C ARG A 171 -8.73 -4.82 4.69
N LEU A 172 -8.33 -4.02 5.71
CA LEU A 172 -7.78 -2.68 5.49
C LEU A 172 -6.43 -2.73 4.76
N PHE A 173 -5.60 -3.75 5.02
CA PHE A 173 -4.35 -3.94 4.30
C PHE A 173 -4.57 -4.12 2.79
N ASP A 174 -5.51 -4.99 2.39
CA ASP A 174 -5.82 -5.23 0.98
C ASP A 174 -6.31 -3.95 0.29
N GLU A 175 -7.21 -3.18 0.92
CA GLU A 175 -7.67 -1.91 0.36
C GLU A 175 -6.57 -0.83 0.32
N VAL A 176 -5.65 -0.80 1.29
CA VAL A 176 -4.48 0.10 1.27
C VAL A 176 -3.58 -0.18 0.06
N LEU A 177 -3.34 -1.45 -0.27
CA LEU A 177 -2.58 -1.80 -1.47
C LEU A 177 -3.30 -1.33 -2.74
N LYS A 178 -4.59 -1.57 -2.85
CA LYS A 178 -5.41 -1.12 -3.99
C LYS A 178 -5.48 0.41 -4.11
N LEU A 179 -5.49 1.14 -2.99
CA LEU A 179 -5.48 2.60 -2.96
C LEU A 179 -4.17 3.20 -3.49
N PHE A 180 -3.04 2.61 -3.11
CA PHE A 180 -1.73 3.25 -3.31
C PHE A 180 -0.86 2.61 -4.39
N LEU A 181 -1.20 1.40 -4.86
CA LEU A 181 -0.40 0.67 -5.84
C LEU A 181 -1.14 0.40 -7.15
N SER A 182 -2.16 1.21 -7.49
CA SER A 182 -2.90 1.08 -8.75
C SER A 182 -2.63 2.23 -9.75
N GLY A 183 -1.58 3.03 -9.55
CA GLY A 183 -1.22 4.13 -10.44
C GLY A 183 -1.99 5.44 -10.21
N PHE A 184 -2.75 5.53 -9.12
CA PHE A 184 -3.53 6.72 -8.72
C PHE A 184 -3.35 7.04 -7.23
N GLY A 185 -2.24 6.59 -6.65
CA GLY A 185 -1.99 6.64 -5.21
C GLY A 185 -1.93 8.06 -4.66
N LEU A 186 -1.33 8.99 -5.37
CA LEU A 186 -1.28 10.39 -4.97
C LEU A 186 -2.68 11.01 -4.90
N LYS A 187 -3.51 10.76 -5.91
CA LYS A 187 -4.89 11.27 -5.93
C LYS A 187 -5.73 10.64 -4.82
N ALA A 188 -5.58 9.32 -4.62
CA ALA A 188 -6.25 8.61 -3.53
C ALA A 188 -5.84 9.16 -2.16
N TYR A 189 -4.55 9.41 -1.92
CA TYR A 189 -4.07 10.00 -0.67
C TYR A 189 -4.70 11.37 -0.38
N ARG A 190 -4.76 12.26 -1.38
CA ARG A 190 -5.37 13.58 -1.21
C ARG A 190 -6.86 13.50 -0.85
N LEU A 191 -7.59 12.58 -1.46
CA LEU A 191 -8.98 12.32 -1.10
C LEU A 191 -9.12 11.72 0.31
N LEU A 192 -8.24 10.78 0.70
CA LEU A 192 -8.22 10.25 2.07
C LEU A 192 -7.99 11.36 3.11
N GLN A 193 -7.11 12.31 2.82
CA GLN A 193 -6.87 13.50 3.67
C GLN A 193 -8.12 14.39 3.73
N GLN A 194 -8.71 14.71 2.59
CA GLN A 194 -9.91 15.55 2.49
C GLN A 194 -11.06 15.03 3.35
N TYR A 195 -11.23 13.70 3.37
CA TYR A 195 -12.32 13.05 4.11
C TYR A 195 -11.94 12.57 5.52
N GLY A 196 -10.73 12.82 5.98
CA GLY A 196 -10.28 12.39 7.31
C GLY A 196 -10.12 10.86 7.45
N LEU A 197 -10.04 10.12 6.34
CA LEU A 197 -9.90 8.66 6.34
C LEU A 197 -8.46 8.20 6.60
N PHE A 198 -7.48 9.03 6.24
CA PHE A 198 -6.05 8.69 6.40
C PHE A 198 -5.65 8.47 7.85
N GLU A 199 -6.17 9.29 8.77
CA GLU A 199 -5.86 9.20 10.20
C GLU A 199 -6.38 7.91 10.86
N HIS A 200 -7.45 7.30 10.30
CA HIS A 200 -7.94 6.01 10.76
C HIS A 200 -7.10 4.84 10.24
N LEU A 201 -6.45 4.98 9.09
CA LEU A 201 -5.54 3.97 8.53
C LEU A 201 -4.13 4.05 9.14
N PHE A 202 -3.59 5.28 9.28
CA PHE A 202 -2.22 5.54 9.72
C PHE A 202 -2.16 6.61 10.83
N PRO A 203 -2.76 6.35 12.01
CA PRO A 203 -2.90 7.37 13.06
C PRO A 203 -1.57 7.91 13.57
N GLN A 204 -0.53 7.06 13.69
CA GLN A 204 0.79 7.49 14.14
C GLN A 204 1.46 8.45 13.14
N SER A 205 1.31 8.17 11.84
CA SER A 205 1.85 9.01 10.76
C SER A 205 1.10 10.34 10.67
N ALA A 206 -0.24 10.30 10.71
CA ALA A 206 -1.06 11.51 10.71
C ALA A 206 -0.73 12.41 11.91
N ALA A 207 -0.60 11.84 13.10
CA ALA A 207 -0.19 12.56 14.30
C ALA A 207 1.23 13.16 14.18
N ALA A 208 2.16 12.48 13.50
CA ALA A 208 3.50 13.01 13.26
C ALA A 208 3.47 14.17 12.25
N PHE A 209 2.70 14.07 11.15
CA PHE A 209 2.58 15.11 10.12
C PHE A 209 2.06 16.45 10.69
N ALA A 210 1.24 16.41 11.72
CA ALA A 210 0.73 17.59 12.40
C ALA A 210 1.81 18.35 13.22
N LEU A 211 2.97 17.74 13.47
CA LEU A 211 4.04 18.33 14.27
C LEU A 211 5.07 19.04 13.36
N PRO A 212 5.45 20.32 13.63
CA PRO A 212 6.36 21.08 12.78
C PRO A 212 7.68 20.37 12.40
N PRO A 213 8.34 19.61 13.30
CA PRO A 213 9.59 18.92 12.95
C PRO A 213 9.42 17.80 11.90
N TYR A 214 8.20 17.32 11.68
CA TYR A 214 7.88 16.21 10.76
C TYR A 214 6.92 16.61 9.65
N ALA A 215 6.53 17.88 9.51
CA ALA A 215 5.58 18.37 8.51
C ALA A 215 6.02 18.04 7.06
N TYR A 216 7.33 17.98 6.80
CA TYR A 216 7.89 17.56 5.52
C TYR A 216 7.46 16.13 5.10
N ALA A 217 7.06 15.30 6.06
CA ALA A 217 6.74 13.89 5.77
C ALA A 217 5.45 13.74 4.95
N ALA A 218 4.53 14.69 5.03
CA ALA A 218 3.36 14.73 4.16
C ALA A 218 3.80 14.96 2.70
N GLU A 219 4.69 15.94 2.44
CA GLU A 219 5.27 16.16 1.11
C GLU A 219 6.10 14.96 0.64
N MET A 220 6.87 14.35 1.54
CA MET A 220 7.64 13.14 1.24
C MET A 220 6.72 11.99 0.80
N LEU A 221 5.58 11.80 1.45
CA LEU A 221 4.59 10.80 1.06
C LEU A 221 3.98 11.13 -0.31
N GLU A 222 3.58 12.38 -0.56
CA GLU A 222 3.05 12.78 -1.86
C GLU A 222 4.04 12.53 -3.00
N ARG A 223 5.32 12.89 -2.81
CA ARG A 223 6.38 12.62 -3.80
C ARG A 223 6.62 11.12 -3.99
N GLY A 224 6.62 10.33 -2.89
CA GLY A 224 6.77 8.88 -2.93
C GLY A 224 5.63 8.21 -3.69
N LEU A 225 4.40 8.67 -3.52
CA LEU A 225 3.23 8.18 -4.25
C LEU A 225 3.26 8.60 -5.72
N ALA A 226 3.62 9.86 -6.03
CA ALA A 226 3.78 10.31 -7.41
C ALA A 226 4.82 9.47 -8.16
N ASN A 227 5.99 9.23 -7.56
CA ASN A 227 7.03 8.37 -8.14
C ASN A 227 6.52 6.92 -8.32
N THR A 228 5.67 6.42 -7.41
CA THR A 228 5.07 5.09 -7.52
C THR A 228 4.07 5.04 -8.68
N ASP A 229 3.20 6.04 -8.80
CA ASP A 229 2.23 6.15 -9.91
C ASP A 229 2.94 6.23 -11.27
N GLU A 230 4.02 7.02 -11.37
CA GLU A 230 4.85 7.11 -12.60
C GLU A 230 5.52 5.76 -12.95
N ARG A 231 5.98 5.00 -11.93
CA ARG A 231 6.55 3.67 -12.17
C ARG A 231 5.52 2.69 -12.69
N ILE A 232 4.32 2.68 -12.10
CA ILE A 232 3.21 1.83 -12.54
C ILE A 232 2.80 2.20 -13.97
N ALA A 233 2.67 3.48 -14.30
CA ALA A 233 2.37 3.95 -15.65
C ALA A 233 3.46 3.58 -16.69
N ALA A 234 4.70 3.32 -16.24
CA ALA A 234 5.82 2.87 -17.04
C ALA A 234 6.08 1.34 -16.97
N ASP A 235 5.10 0.55 -16.50
CA ASP A 235 5.17 -0.91 -16.29
C ASP A 235 6.39 -1.37 -15.46
N LYS A 236 6.87 -0.51 -14.55
CA LYS A 236 7.99 -0.83 -13.67
C LYS A 236 7.48 -1.41 -12.35
N PRO A 237 8.14 -2.44 -11.80
CA PRO A 237 7.70 -3.08 -10.56
C PRO A 237 7.73 -2.10 -9.39
N VAL A 238 6.70 -2.17 -8.56
CA VAL A 238 6.58 -1.46 -7.28
C VAL A 238 6.40 -2.46 -6.14
N THR A 239 6.83 -2.10 -4.95
CA THR A 239 6.73 -3.00 -3.80
C THR A 239 6.04 -2.34 -2.62
N PRO A 240 5.13 -3.05 -1.92
CA PRO A 240 4.52 -2.56 -0.68
C PRO A 240 5.55 -2.16 0.38
N THR A 241 6.72 -2.78 0.37
CA THR A 241 7.83 -2.49 1.29
C THR A 241 8.24 -1.01 1.27
N PHE A 242 8.42 -0.43 0.07
CA PHE A 242 8.79 0.98 -0.09
C PHE A 242 7.65 1.91 0.35
N LEU A 243 6.43 1.59 -0.05
CA LEU A 243 5.23 2.33 0.34
C LEU A 243 5.12 2.44 1.87
N PHE A 244 5.19 1.31 2.59
CA PHE A 244 5.10 1.32 4.05
C PHE A 244 6.29 2.00 4.73
N ALA A 245 7.48 1.95 4.13
CA ALA A 245 8.63 2.70 4.63
C ALA A 245 8.36 4.21 4.59
N VAL A 246 7.78 4.72 3.48
CA VAL A 246 7.43 6.13 3.35
C VAL A 246 6.30 6.52 4.29
N LEU A 247 5.25 5.70 4.38
CA LEU A 247 4.09 5.93 5.24
C LEU A 247 4.46 6.02 6.73
N LEU A 248 5.37 5.14 7.21
CA LEU A 248 5.66 5.01 8.64
C LEU A 248 6.93 5.76 9.09
N TRP A 249 7.69 6.36 8.17
CA TRP A 249 8.96 7.01 8.49
C TRP A 249 8.85 8.10 9.55
N SER A 250 7.88 8.99 9.42
CA SER A 250 7.66 10.09 10.38
C SER A 250 7.30 9.60 11.78
N ALA A 251 6.47 8.54 11.85
CA ALA A 251 6.13 7.90 13.10
C ALA A 251 7.37 7.26 13.76
N VAL A 252 8.23 6.60 12.96
CA VAL A 252 9.51 6.04 13.44
C VAL A 252 10.44 7.14 13.94
N LEU A 253 10.59 8.24 13.19
CA LEU A 253 11.44 9.34 13.62
C LEU A 253 10.94 10.03 14.88
N ARG A 254 9.63 10.24 15.00
CA ARG A 254 9.03 10.83 16.19
C ARG A 254 9.33 9.97 17.43
N GLU A 255 9.03 8.70 17.36
CA GLU A 255 9.27 7.76 18.45
C GLU A 255 10.76 7.61 18.79
N LEU A 256 11.63 7.66 17.76
CA LEU A 256 13.08 7.64 17.94
C LEU A 256 13.55 8.88 18.69
N ASN A 257 13.14 10.07 18.29
CA ASN A 257 13.53 11.32 18.92
C ASN A 257 13.01 11.46 20.35
N GLU A 258 11.82 10.93 20.64
CA GLU A 258 11.26 10.89 22.00
C GLU A 258 12.07 9.99 22.95
N ARG A 259 12.70 8.93 22.42
CA ARG A 259 13.48 7.95 23.23
C ARG A 259 14.98 8.15 23.19
N GLN A 260 15.50 8.91 22.24
CA GLN A 260 16.93 9.06 22.03
C GLN A 260 17.51 10.09 23.04
N ALA A 261 18.44 9.62 23.88
CA ALA A 261 19.08 10.47 24.89
C ALA A 261 20.36 11.19 24.40
N GLY A 262 20.83 10.95 23.15
CA GLY A 262 22.09 11.48 22.66
C GLY A 262 22.07 11.81 21.15
N PRO A 263 23.10 12.51 20.65
CA PRO A 263 23.14 13.00 19.27
C PRO A 263 23.45 11.91 18.23
N ALA A 264 24.01 10.77 18.64
CA ALA A 264 24.40 9.71 17.72
C ALA A 264 23.23 8.73 17.48
N PRO A 265 22.98 8.33 16.23
CA PRO A 265 21.93 7.35 15.93
C PRO A 265 22.28 5.99 16.54
N ASP A 266 21.50 5.56 17.52
CA ASP A 266 21.56 4.19 18.08
C ASP A 266 20.78 3.23 17.18
N LEU A 267 21.50 2.37 16.46
CA LEU A 267 20.88 1.38 15.58
C LEU A 267 20.02 0.36 16.33
N ALA A 268 20.38 0.01 17.57
CA ALA A 268 19.59 -0.90 18.38
C ALA A 268 18.27 -0.26 18.80
N LEU A 269 18.31 1.02 19.20
CA LEU A 269 17.13 1.80 19.50
C LEU A 269 16.23 1.98 18.24
N LEU A 270 16.81 2.32 17.09
CA LEU A 270 16.07 2.44 15.83
C LEU A 270 15.33 1.14 15.50
N MET A 271 15.99 -0.01 15.68
CA MET A 271 15.35 -1.31 15.45
C MET A 271 14.16 -1.54 16.40
N GLN A 272 14.32 -1.25 17.69
CA GLN A 272 13.26 -1.37 18.69
C GLN A 272 12.08 -0.43 18.37
N VAL A 273 12.36 0.80 17.95
CA VAL A 273 11.35 1.77 17.57
C VAL A 273 10.60 1.32 16.32
N CYS A 274 11.28 0.84 15.29
CA CYS A 274 10.62 0.26 14.12
C CYS A 274 9.66 -0.88 14.50
N ASP A 275 10.09 -1.79 15.39
CA ASP A 275 9.26 -2.90 15.88
C ASP A 275 8.06 -2.40 16.70
N THR A 276 8.22 -1.31 17.46
CA THR A 276 7.13 -0.70 18.23
C THR A 276 6.09 -0.06 17.32
N VAL A 277 6.53 0.77 16.36
CA VAL A 277 5.64 1.43 15.40
C VAL A 277 4.89 0.39 14.55
N LEU A 278 5.58 -0.65 14.09
CA LEU A 278 4.95 -1.75 13.36
C LEU A 278 3.89 -2.48 14.19
N ARG A 279 4.18 -2.82 15.45
CA ARG A 279 3.19 -3.48 16.32
C ARG A 279 1.94 -2.64 16.53
N THR A 280 2.09 -1.34 16.73
CA THR A 280 0.96 -0.43 16.85
C THR A 280 0.19 -0.34 15.54
N GLN A 281 0.87 -0.26 14.39
CA GLN A 281 0.23 -0.22 13.07
C GLN A 281 -0.55 -1.50 12.75
N GLN A 282 -0.10 -2.66 13.23
CA GLN A 282 -0.77 -3.96 13.02
C GLN A 282 -2.22 -3.99 13.53
N SER A 283 -2.58 -3.19 14.52
CA SER A 283 -3.94 -3.09 15.02
C SER A 283 -4.87 -2.30 14.07
N ARG A 284 -4.32 -1.58 13.10
CA ARG A 284 -5.05 -0.78 12.12
C ARG A 284 -4.97 -1.39 10.71
N VAL A 285 -3.78 -1.58 10.20
CA VAL A 285 -3.51 -2.20 8.90
C VAL A 285 -2.49 -3.31 9.13
N ALA A 286 -2.90 -4.56 8.90
CA ALA A 286 -2.09 -5.75 9.19
C ALA A 286 -1.01 -5.96 8.12
N ILE A 287 0.13 -5.31 8.27
CA ILE A 287 1.25 -5.44 7.33
C ILE A 287 1.91 -6.82 7.48
N PRO A 288 1.88 -7.71 6.47
CA PRO A 288 2.50 -9.03 6.54
C PRO A 288 4.00 -8.97 6.76
N ARG A 289 4.57 -9.98 7.46
CA ARG A 289 6.00 -10.06 7.75
C ARG A 289 6.90 -9.96 6.51
N ARG A 290 6.44 -10.50 5.37
CA ARG A 290 7.15 -10.44 4.08
C ARG A 290 7.42 -9.00 3.61
N PHE A 291 6.63 -8.01 4.04
CA PHE A 291 6.83 -6.59 3.75
C PHE A 291 7.43 -5.83 4.95
N ALA A 292 7.05 -6.17 6.17
CA ALA A 292 7.52 -5.52 7.39
C ALA A 292 9.03 -5.71 7.63
N ILE A 293 9.56 -6.93 7.40
CA ILE A 293 10.99 -7.21 7.59
C ILE A 293 11.85 -6.42 6.59
N PRO A 294 11.60 -6.49 5.25
CA PRO A 294 12.36 -5.69 4.29
C PRO A 294 12.21 -4.18 4.50
N MET A 295 11.03 -3.71 4.93
CA MET A 295 10.82 -2.31 5.28
C MET A 295 11.74 -1.86 6.43
N ARG A 296 11.82 -2.64 7.50
CA ARG A 296 12.73 -2.38 8.61
C ARG A 296 14.20 -2.37 8.15
N GLU A 297 14.62 -3.34 7.32
CA GLU A 297 15.97 -3.37 6.73
C GLU A 297 16.28 -2.09 5.94
N LEU A 298 15.33 -1.62 5.13
CA LEU A 298 15.43 -0.38 4.37
C LEU A 298 15.65 0.83 5.29
N LEU A 299 14.85 0.95 6.36
CA LEU A 299 14.96 2.05 7.32
C LEU A 299 16.27 1.98 8.13
N MET A 300 16.74 0.79 8.49
CA MET A 300 18.02 0.55 9.17
C MET A 300 19.24 0.92 8.32
N LEU A 301 19.10 0.96 6.99
CA LEU A 301 20.16 1.42 6.09
C LEU A 301 20.29 2.95 6.09
N GLN A 302 19.26 3.72 6.44
CA GLN A 302 19.27 5.17 6.33
C GLN A 302 20.44 5.83 7.11
N PRO A 303 20.66 5.58 8.40
CA PRO A 303 21.81 6.13 9.10
C PRO A 303 23.16 5.56 8.63
N ARG A 304 23.17 4.39 7.98
CA ARG A 304 24.38 3.78 7.45
C ARG A 304 24.92 4.49 6.22
N PHE A 305 24.06 5.16 5.44
CA PHE A 305 24.49 5.95 4.27
C PHE A 305 25.46 7.07 4.63
N ASN A 306 25.46 7.61 5.85
CA ASN A 306 26.44 8.59 6.29
C ASN A 306 27.88 8.05 6.26
N ARG A 307 28.07 6.72 6.30
CA ARG A 307 29.39 6.08 6.28
C ARG A 307 29.86 5.88 4.85
N ARG A 308 30.65 6.83 4.34
CA ARG A 308 31.14 6.86 2.95
C ARG A 308 32.55 6.33 2.79
N SER A 309 33.17 5.78 3.83
CA SER A 309 34.57 5.32 3.83
C SER A 309 34.74 3.84 4.14
N GLY A 310 35.77 3.22 3.57
CA GLY A 310 36.22 1.86 3.84
C GLY A 310 35.26 0.76 3.38
N VAL A 311 35.54 -0.47 3.78
CA VAL A 311 34.80 -1.68 3.40
C VAL A 311 33.30 -1.61 3.76
N LYS A 312 32.94 -0.83 4.80
CA LYS A 312 31.54 -0.68 5.23
C LYS A 312 30.68 0.01 4.17
N ALA A 313 31.22 1.00 3.44
CA ALA A 313 30.51 1.65 2.34
C ALA A 313 30.26 0.67 1.20
N LEU A 314 31.26 -0.14 0.80
CA LEU A 314 31.09 -1.15 -0.24
C LEU A 314 30.07 -2.22 0.15
N SER A 315 30.02 -2.61 1.43
CA SER A 315 29.03 -3.59 1.90
C SER A 315 27.57 -3.09 1.83
N ILE A 316 27.38 -1.76 1.87
CA ILE A 316 26.03 -1.17 1.69
C ILE A 316 25.58 -1.34 0.23
N LEU A 317 26.47 -1.13 -0.76
CA LEU A 317 26.16 -1.31 -2.18
C LEU A 317 25.72 -2.74 -2.53
N GLN A 318 26.24 -3.73 -1.79
CA GLN A 318 25.92 -5.15 -2.00
C GLN A 318 24.68 -5.61 -1.24
N HIS A 319 24.08 -4.72 -0.44
CA HIS A 319 22.93 -5.11 0.37
C HIS A 319 21.68 -5.35 -0.51
N PRO A 320 20.91 -6.44 -0.34
CA PRO A 320 19.74 -6.74 -1.17
C PRO A 320 18.69 -5.62 -1.21
N ARG A 321 18.63 -4.79 -0.15
CA ARG A 321 17.70 -3.65 -0.08
C ARG A 321 18.37 -2.32 -0.45
N PHE A 322 19.59 -2.33 -0.99
CA PHE A 322 20.30 -1.10 -1.32
C PHE A 322 19.50 -0.20 -2.25
N ARG A 323 18.97 -0.74 -3.35
CA ARG A 323 18.25 0.06 -4.34
C ARG A 323 17.04 0.80 -3.72
N ALA A 324 16.19 0.08 -3.00
CA ALA A 324 15.04 0.70 -2.33
C ALA A 324 15.45 1.70 -1.24
N ALA A 325 16.51 1.39 -0.47
CA ALA A 325 17.02 2.30 0.56
C ALA A 325 17.66 3.56 -0.04
N TYR A 326 18.32 3.45 -1.19
CA TYR A 326 18.86 4.57 -1.94
C TYR A 326 17.75 5.45 -2.53
N ASP A 327 16.73 4.86 -3.16
CA ASP A 327 15.57 5.61 -3.67
C ASP A 327 14.88 6.37 -2.52
N PHE A 328 14.83 5.78 -1.33
CA PHE A 328 14.33 6.42 -0.12
C PHE A 328 15.24 7.58 0.36
N LEU A 329 16.58 7.43 0.27
CA LEU A 329 17.52 8.53 0.56
C LEU A 329 17.33 9.69 -0.42
N LEU A 330 17.15 9.41 -1.72
CA LEU A 330 16.85 10.43 -2.72
C LEU A 330 15.57 11.19 -2.38
N LEU A 331 14.53 10.48 -2.00
CA LEU A 331 13.24 11.09 -1.61
C LEU A 331 13.42 12.01 -0.38
N ARG A 332 14.21 11.59 0.61
CA ARG A 332 14.55 12.43 1.78
C ARG A 332 15.35 13.67 1.40
N ALA A 333 16.27 13.56 0.45
CA ALA A 333 17.05 14.71 -0.04
C ALA A 333 16.16 15.70 -0.80
N GLN A 334 15.19 15.20 -1.59
CA GLN A 334 14.24 16.06 -2.31
C GLN A 334 13.36 16.92 -1.41
N VAL A 335 13.08 16.48 -0.19
CA VAL A 335 12.32 17.24 0.81
C VAL A 335 13.21 17.94 1.85
N GLY A 336 14.52 18.00 1.60
CA GLY A 336 15.47 18.76 2.41
C GLY A 336 15.85 18.15 3.76
N VAL A 337 15.54 16.86 4.01
CA VAL A 337 15.84 16.17 5.27
C VAL A 337 16.98 15.16 5.18
N ALA A 338 17.67 15.12 4.06
CA ALA A 338 18.96 14.48 3.89
C ALA A 338 19.87 15.40 3.07
N ASP A 339 21.18 15.29 3.32
CA ASP A 339 22.20 16.05 2.59
C ASP A 339 22.15 15.69 1.08
N PRO A 340 21.93 16.66 0.18
CA PRO A 340 21.96 16.42 -1.27
C PRO A 340 23.33 15.89 -1.76
N GLU A 341 24.44 16.32 -1.14
CA GLU A 341 25.78 15.82 -1.47
C GLU A 341 25.96 14.35 -1.07
N LEU A 342 25.29 13.92 0.00
CA LEU A 342 25.24 12.52 0.38
C LEU A 342 24.49 11.70 -0.68
N ALA A 343 23.34 12.17 -1.11
CA ALA A 343 22.52 11.52 -2.14
C ALA A 343 23.29 11.45 -3.47
N LYS A 344 23.94 12.57 -3.88
CA LYS A 344 24.78 12.64 -5.07
C LYS A 344 25.96 11.65 -5.00
N TRP A 345 26.66 11.57 -3.88
CA TRP A 345 27.79 10.63 -3.72
C TRP A 345 27.36 9.19 -3.91
N TRP A 346 26.20 8.80 -3.34
CA TRP A 346 25.63 7.45 -3.53
C TRP A 346 25.11 7.22 -4.95
N THR A 347 24.75 8.25 -5.69
CA THR A 347 24.43 8.18 -7.12
C THR A 347 25.70 7.90 -7.93
N ASP A 348 26.73 8.72 -7.72
CA ASP A 348 27.97 8.69 -8.50
C ASP A 348 28.71 7.34 -8.32
N ILE A 349 28.80 6.81 -7.10
CA ILE A 349 29.52 5.56 -6.85
C ILE A 349 28.88 4.34 -7.55
N GLN A 350 27.57 4.37 -7.84
CA GLN A 350 26.90 3.25 -8.49
C GLN A 350 27.35 3.04 -9.95
N VAL A 351 27.74 4.10 -10.63
CA VAL A 351 28.17 4.07 -12.05
C VAL A 351 29.64 3.79 -12.23
N LEU A 352 30.44 3.85 -11.14
CA LEU A 352 31.88 3.60 -11.22
C LEU A 352 32.22 2.12 -11.36
N PRO A 353 33.31 1.74 -12.08
CA PRO A 353 33.91 0.42 -12.04
C PRO A 353 34.31 0.00 -10.62
N GLN A 354 34.43 -1.32 -10.38
CA GLN A 354 34.78 -1.87 -9.06
C GLN A 354 36.06 -1.29 -8.46
N GLU A 355 37.09 -1.15 -9.26
CA GLU A 355 38.41 -0.66 -8.84
C GLU A 355 38.33 0.80 -8.37
N GLU A 356 37.62 1.64 -9.13
CA GLU A 356 37.42 3.05 -8.80
C GLU A 356 36.53 3.22 -7.54
N ARG A 357 35.51 2.35 -7.33
CA ARG A 357 34.75 2.33 -6.07
C ARG A 357 35.63 2.07 -4.87
N VAL A 358 36.55 1.10 -4.98
CA VAL A 358 37.48 0.77 -3.90
C VAL A 358 38.43 1.95 -3.63
N ALA A 359 39.01 2.55 -4.69
CA ALA A 359 39.87 3.70 -4.56
C ALA A 359 39.14 4.91 -3.91
N LEU A 360 37.90 5.20 -4.34
CA LEU A 360 37.09 6.30 -3.83
C LEU A 360 36.81 6.17 -2.32
N VAL A 361 36.47 4.97 -1.85
CA VAL A 361 36.14 4.76 -0.43
C VAL A 361 37.39 4.69 0.45
N GLN A 362 38.57 4.33 -0.11
CA GLN A 362 39.85 4.32 0.59
C GLN A 362 40.49 5.71 0.69
N ALA A 363 40.34 6.54 -0.35
CA ALA A 363 40.85 7.91 -0.37
C ALA A 363 40.20 8.82 0.67
N ARG A 364 39.01 8.44 1.18
CA ARG A 364 38.29 9.24 2.18
C ARG A 364 38.75 8.87 3.59
N PRO A 365 39.15 9.84 4.43
CA PRO A 365 39.50 9.60 5.84
C PRO A 365 38.35 8.84 6.53
N ALA A 366 38.68 7.87 7.37
CA ALA A 366 37.70 7.20 8.18
C ALA A 366 36.95 8.26 9.03
N GLU A 367 35.66 8.43 8.83
CA GLU A 367 34.85 9.27 9.71
C GLU A 367 34.97 8.72 11.14
N PRO A 368 35.23 9.60 12.15
CA PRO A 368 35.36 9.16 13.54
C PRO A 368 34.10 8.34 13.88
N ALA A 369 34.30 7.11 14.32
CA ALA A 369 33.21 6.30 14.85
C ALA A 369 32.63 7.13 16.01
N ALA A 370 31.32 7.45 15.95
CA ALA A 370 30.63 7.98 17.11
C ALA A 370 30.94 7.01 18.26
N GLU A 371 31.64 7.49 19.28
CA GLU A 371 32.08 6.70 20.43
C GLU A 371 30.84 6.14 21.14
N GLY A 372 30.41 4.97 20.69
CA GLY A 372 29.54 4.12 21.48
C GLY A 372 30.39 3.53 22.60
N THR A 373 30.04 3.81 23.83
CA THR A 373 30.62 3.31 25.06
C THR A 373 31.08 1.86 24.91
N ALA A 374 32.40 1.69 24.87
CA ALA A 374 33.03 0.37 24.85
C ALA A 374 32.63 -0.36 26.15
N ALA A 375 31.86 -1.42 26.02
CA ALA A 375 31.67 -2.36 27.09
C ALA A 375 33.05 -2.88 27.56
N PRO A 376 33.35 -2.92 28.85
CA PRO A 376 34.65 -3.32 29.36
C PRO A 376 34.97 -4.76 28.89
N GLY A 377 36.02 -4.87 28.10
CA GLY A 377 36.48 -6.11 27.52
C GLY A 377 36.69 -7.18 28.57
N ARG A 378 35.97 -8.29 28.49
CA ARG A 378 36.28 -9.54 29.21
C ARG A 378 37.70 -9.98 28.86
N ARG A 379 38.68 -9.63 29.75
CA ARG A 379 40.05 -10.16 29.71
C ARG A 379 39.95 -11.68 29.71
N ARG A 380 40.28 -12.28 28.55
CA ARG A 380 40.53 -13.75 28.45
C ARG A 380 41.72 -14.10 29.35
N ARG A 381 41.44 -14.67 30.52
CA ARG A 381 42.42 -15.24 31.44
C ARG A 381 43.12 -16.41 30.73
N ARG A 382 44.35 -16.14 30.24
CA ARG A 382 45.25 -17.14 29.68
C ARG A 382 45.62 -18.12 30.80
N ARG A 383 45.05 -19.33 30.83
CA ARG A 383 45.40 -20.44 31.73
C ARG A 383 46.84 -20.85 31.36
N ARG A 384 47.80 -20.48 32.21
CA ARG A 384 49.14 -21.08 32.23
C ARG A 384 49.01 -22.52 32.72
N ARG A 385 49.27 -23.49 31.85
CA ARG A 385 49.54 -24.86 32.23
C ARG A 385 50.93 -24.87 32.91
N GLY A 386 50.98 -25.08 34.21
CA GLY A 386 52.20 -25.42 34.93
C GLY A 386 52.49 -26.88 34.73
N GLY A 387 53.68 -27.19 34.14
CA GLY A 387 54.21 -28.52 34.10
C GLY A 387 54.72 -28.91 35.48
N ALA A 388 54.32 -30.09 35.94
CA ALA A 388 54.92 -30.76 37.07
C ALA A 388 56.12 -31.58 36.58
N ALA A 389 57.31 -31.23 37.06
CA ALA A 389 58.48 -32.13 37.00
C ALA A 389 58.55 -32.96 38.25
N ARG A 390 58.76 -34.26 38.13
CA ARG A 390 59.03 -35.21 39.18
C ARG A 390 60.48 -35.06 39.68
N SER A 391 60.66 -35.25 40.87
CA SER A 391 61.65 -36.11 41.52
C SER A 391 61.21 -36.43 42.98
#